data_35218ee8ef54d01e423446c5d4fa2feb
#
_entry.id   35218ee8ef54d01e423446c5d4fa2feb
#
_cell.length_a   1.000
_cell.length_b   1.000
_cell.length_c   1.000
_cell.angle_alpha   90.00
_cell.angle_beta   90.00
_cell.angle_gamma   90.00
#
_symmetry.space_group_name_H-M   'P 1'
#
loop_
_entity.id
_entity.type
_entity.pdbx_description
1 polymer ?
#
loop_
_entity_poly.entity_id
_entity_poly.type
_entity_poly.pdbx_seq_one_letter_code
_entity_poly.pdbx_strand_id
1 'polypeptide(L)'
;NGGDGLAVNPERLLDYLTDLKRSGLAASSINRGFAAIRGFYRYLLRERIITENPVAHIERAKTGLRLPDVLSRQEMELLLARPGTNGPAALRDTAILELMYATGVRVTELILLRLGNIQWQIGYLTVMGKGSKERIVPVGRSAYEAARVYVDEARPLFLKGASSDILFLTRWGKAFTRQGLWK
;
A
#
# COMPACT_ATOMS: atom_id res chain seq x y z
N ASN A 1 -35.00 -18.76 -23.41
CA ASN A 1 -34.54 -19.69 -22.34
C ASN A 1 -33.03 -19.50 -22.08
N GLY A 2 -32.60 -18.36 -21.54
CA GLY A 2 -31.21 -18.04 -21.30
C GLY A 2 -30.88 -17.72 -19.84
N GLY A 3 -31.77 -17.97 -18.88
CA GLY A 3 -31.61 -17.56 -17.49
C GLY A 3 -31.03 -18.59 -16.54
N ASP A 4 -31.00 -19.86 -16.89
CA ASP A 4 -30.70 -20.95 -15.95
C ASP A 4 -29.19 -21.20 -15.68
N GLY A 5 -28.31 -20.68 -16.50
CA GLY A 5 -26.84 -20.86 -16.34
C GLY A 5 -26.20 -19.96 -15.31
N LEU A 6 -26.87 -18.93 -14.82
CA LEU A 6 -26.34 -17.95 -13.85
C LEU A 6 -26.86 -18.18 -12.42
N ALA A 7 -27.89 -19.00 -12.25
CA ALA A 7 -28.41 -19.40 -10.93
C ALA A 7 -27.54 -20.53 -10.35
N VAL A 8 -26.49 -20.19 -9.63
CA VAL A 8 -25.73 -21.18 -8.87
C VAL A 8 -26.54 -21.60 -7.65
N ASN A 9 -26.73 -22.92 -7.48
CA ASN A 9 -27.29 -23.47 -6.25
C ASN A 9 -26.39 -23.07 -5.06
N PRO A 10 -26.91 -22.42 -4.01
CA PRO A 10 -26.15 -22.06 -2.80
C PRO A 10 -25.37 -23.23 -2.20
N GLU A 11 -25.89 -24.45 -2.27
CA GLU A 11 -25.24 -25.67 -1.76
C GLU A 11 -23.91 -25.94 -2.52
N ARG A 12 -23.92 -25.85 -3.85
CA ARG A 12 -22.69 -26.03 -4.66
C ARG A 12 -21.62 -24.99 -4.34
N LEU A 13 -22.04 -23.79 -3.97
CA LEU A 13 -21.07 -22.77 -3.57
C LEU A 13 -20.49 -23.07 -2.19
N LEU A 14 -21.31 -23.58 -1.25
CA LEU A 14 -20.84 -24.04 0.07
C LEU A 14 -19.86 -25.22 -0.07
N ASP A 15 -20.16 -26.18 -0.95
CA ASP A 15 -19.27 -27.28 -1.27
C ASP A 15 -17.94 -26.79 -1.81
N TYR A 16 -17.97 -25.88 -2.79
CA TYR A 16 -16.78 -25.24 -3.34
C TYR A 16 -15.92 -24.54 -2.26
N LEU A 17 -16.55 -23.75 -1.38
CA LEU A 17 -15.85 -23.09 -0.29
C LEU A 17 -15.25 -24.08 0.71
N THR A 18 -15.96 -25.19 0.94
CA THR A 18 -15.51 -26.29 1.81
C THR A 18 -14.31 -27.00 1.19
N ASP A 19 -14.33 -27.24 -0.10
CA ASP A 19 -13.22 -27.88 -0.82
C ASP A 19 -11.97 -26.98 -0.86
N LEU A 20 -12.14 -25.65 -1.01
CA LEU A 20 -11.04 -24.70 -0.86
C LEU A 20 -10.42 -24.76 0.54
N LYS A 21 -11.24 -24.94 1.57
CA LYS A 21 -10.76 -25.11 2.94
C LYS A 21 -10.01 -26.45 3.12
N ARG A 22 -10.53 -27.53 2.56
CA ARG A 22 -9.90 -28.86 2.57
C ARG A 22 -8.57 -28.89 1.81
N SER A 23 -8.46 -28.10 0.75
CA SER A 23 -7.21 -27.95 -0.03
C SER A 23 -6.14 -27.12 0.69
N GLY A 24 -6.39 -26.67 1.93
CA GLY A 24 -5.42 -25.98 2.76
C GLY A 24 -5.32 -24.46 2.50
N LEU A 25 -6.26 -23.86 1.74
CA LEU A 25 -6.26 -22.41 1.56
C LEU A 25 -6.56 -21.70 2.88
N ALA A 26 -5.83 -20.61 3.12
CA ALA A 26 -6.07 -19.76 4.27
C ALA A 26 -7.49 -19.12 4.23
N ALA A 27 -8.14 -19.00 5.39
CA ALA A 27 -9.48 -18.42 5.49
C ALA A 27 -9.58 -17.00 4.88
N SER A 28 -8.50 -16.21 4.95
CA SER A 28 -8.42 -14.90 4.30
C SER A 28 -8.48 -14.97 2.77
N SER A 29 -7.86 -15.99 2.16
CA SER A 29 -7.90 -16.24 0.71
C SER A 29 -9.28 -16.71 0.26
N ILE A 30 -9.89 -17.60 1.04
CA ILE A 30 -11.27 -18.08 0.82
C ILE A 30 -12.24 -16.89 0.88
N ASN A 31 -12.13 -16.05 1.91
CA ASN A 31 -12.97 -14.87 2.07
C ASN A 31 -12.79 -13.85 0.95
N ARG A 32 -11.59 -13.71 0.39
CA ARG A 32 -11.34 -12.86 -0.78
C ARG A 32 -12.05 -13.39 -2.03
N GLY A 33 -11.93 -14.69 -2.30
CA GLY A 33 -12.65 -15.34 -3.38
C GLY A 33 -14.17 -15.20 -3.24
N PHE A 34 -14.68 -15.45 -2.03
CA PHE A 34 -16.09 -15.29 -1.73
C PHE A 34 -16.58 -13.83 -1.88
N ALA A 35 -15.76 -12.85 -1.51
CA ALA A 35 -16.08 -11.43 -1.72
C ALA A 35 -16.23 -11.08 -3.21
N ALA A 36 -15.39 -11.66 -4.08
CA ALA A 36 -15.50 -11.50 -5.54
C ALA A 36 -16.81 -12.12 -6.06
N ILE A 37 -17.16 -13.33 -5.62
CA ILE A 37 -18.41 -14.01 -5.97
C ILE A 37 -19.62 -13.16 -5.53
N ARG A 38 -19.63 -12.67 -4.28
CA ARG A 38 -20.69 -11.76 -3.79
C ARG A 38 -20.79 -10.48 -4.59
N GLY A 39 -19.65 -9.92 -5.00
CA GLY A 39 -19.59 -8.73 -5.86
C GLY A 39 -20.23 -8.99 -7.21
N PHE A 40 -19.94 -10.14 -7.82
CA PHE A 40 -20.51 -10.56 -9.09
C PHE A 40 -22.04 -10.73 -9.01
N TYR A 41 -22.57 -11.46 -8.05
CA TYR A 41 -24.02 -11.62 -7.89
C TYR A 41 -24.74 -10.34 -7.53
N ARG A 42 -24.09 -9.44 -6.77
CA ARG A 42 -24.63 -8.10 -6.54
C ARG A 42 -24.70 -7.27 -7.81
N TYR A 43 -23.71 -7.39 -8.68
CA TYR A 43 -23.73 -6.76 -10.00
C TYR A 43 -24.88 -7.31 -10.86
N LEU A 44 -25.04 -8.64 -10.98
CA LEU A 44 -26.13 -9.26 -11.73
C LEU A 44 -27.52 -8.82 -11.24
N LEU A 45 -27.70 -8.72 -9.92
CA LEU A 45 -28.94 -8.23 -9.32
C LEU A 45 -29.20 -6.76 -9.66
N ARG A 46 -28.17 -5.92 -9.61
CA ARG A 46 -28.27 -4.50 -9.98
C ARG A 46 -28.63 -4.30 -11.43
N GLU A 47 -28.06 -5.09 -12.33
CA GLU A 47 -28.35 -5.07 -13.76
C GLU A 47 -29.67 -5.81 -14.10
N ARG A 48 -30.41 -6.30 -13.10
CA ARG A 48 -31.68 -7.04 -13.26
C ARG A 48 -31.57 -8.31 -14.12
N ILE A 49 -30.37 -8.89 -14.21
CA ILE A 49 -30.13 -10.16 -14.90
C ILE A 49 -30.65 -11.32 -14.07
N ILE A 50 -30.62 -11.21 -12.75
CA ILE A 50 -31.21 -12.13 -11.78
C ILE A 50 -32.19 -11.37 -10.86
N THR A 51 -33.19 -12.07 -10.33
CA THR A 51 -34.20 -11.50 -9.42
C THR A 51 -33.82 -11.62 -7.97
N GLU A 52 -32.99 -12.62 -7.64
CA GLU A 52 -32.55 -12.88 -6.26
C GLU A 52 -31.05 -13.14 -6.22
N ASN A 53 -30.42 -12.79 -5.09
CA ASN A 53 -29.00 -13.04 -4.87
C ASN A 53 -28.80 -14.39 -4.17
N PRO A 54 -28.31 -15.44 -4.88
CA PRO A 54 -28.20 -16.79 -4.33
C PRO A 54 -27.19 -16.91 -3.18
N VAL A 55 -26.32 -15.91 -3.03
CA VAL A 55 -25.25 -15.92 -1.98
C VAL A 55 -25.51 -14.94 -0.85
N ALA A 56 -26.71 -14.38 -0.77
CA ALA A 56 -27.05 -13.36 0.25
C ALA A 56 -26.87 -13.86 1.68
N HIS A 57 -27.28 -15.10 1.93
CA HIS A 57 -27.33 -15.72 3.26
C HIS A 57 -26.06 -16.52 3.63
N ILE A 58 -25.08 -16.65 2.70
CA ILE A 58 -23.85 -17.38 3.00
C ILE A 58 -22.94 -16.51 3.87
N GLU A 59 -22.61 -17.00 5.04
CA GLU A 59 -21.69 -16.32 5.94
C GLU A 59 -20.23 -16.49 5.52
N ARG A 60 -19.41 -15.51 5.89
CA ARG A 60 -17.96 -15.59 5.68
C ARG A 60 -17.34 -16.57 6.66
N ALA A 61 -16.28 -17.26 6.22
CA ALA A 61 -15.46 -18.03 7.14
C ALA A 61 -14.93 -17.11 8.25
N LYS A 62 -15.10 -17.53 9.51
CA LYS A 62 -14.56 -16.77 10.66
C LYS A 62 -13.04 -16.75 10.55
N THR A 63 -12.49 -15.58 10.32
CA THR A 63 -11.04 -15.33 10.44
C THR A 63 -10.79 -14.85 11.86
N GLY A 64 -9.93 -15.54 12.59
CA GLY A 64 -9.46 -15.01 13.88
C GLY A 64 -8.87 -13.61 13.69
N LEU A 65 -9.11 -12.72 14.64
CA LEU A 65 -8.47 -11.41 14.69
C LEU A 65 -6.97 -11.64 14.93
N ARG A 66 -6.18 -11.63 13.84
CA ARG A 66 -4.73 -11.63 13.96
C ARG A 66 -4.31 -10.18 14.05
N LEU A 67 -3.95 -9.74 15.25
CA LEU A 67 -3.32 -8.43 15.42
C LEU A 67 -1.97 -8.45 14.68
N PRO A 68 -1.63 -7.36 13.97
CA PRO A 68 -0.31 -7.23 13.38
C PRO A 68 0.75 -7.28 14.47
N ASP A 69 1.88 -7.92 14.18
CA ASP A 69 3.07 -7.77 15.01
C ASP A 69 3.54 -6.32 14.91
N VAL A 70 3.82 -5.72 16.05
CA VAL A 70 4.28 -4.34 16.15
C VAL A 70 5.72 -4.32 16.64
N LEU A 71 6.53 -3.45 16.05
CA LEU A 71 7.89 -3.21 16.51
C LEU A 71 7.85 -2.40 17.80
N SER A 72 8.69 -2.78 18.76
CA SER A 72 8.98 -1.96 19.93
C SER A 72 9.71 -0.68 19.50
N ARG A 73 9.75 0.30 20.41
CA ARG A 73 10.48 1.54 20.15
C ARG A 73 11.97 1.29 19.85
N GLN A 74 12.60 0.37 20.59
CA GLN A 74 14.02 0.03 20.39
C GLN A 74 14.26 -0.63 19.02
N GLU A 75 13.40 -1.56 18.62
CA GLU A 75 13.48 -2.19 17.29
C GLU A 75 13.27 -1.17 16.18
N MET A 76 12.37 -0.20 16.37
CA MET A 76 12.16 0.88 15.40
C MET A 76 13.39 1.79 15.30
N GLU A 77 14.00 2.18 16.41
CA GLU A 77 15.24 2.96 16.42
C GLU A 77 16.38 2.23 15.72
N LEU A 78 16.53 0.93 15.94
CA LEU A 78 17.49 0.09 15.22
C LEU A 78 17.21 0.00 13.73
N LEU A 79 15.93 -0.09 13.35
CA LEU A 79 15.53 -0.13 11.93
C LEU A 79 15.86 1.19 11.23
N LEU A 80 15.56 2.33 11.84
CA LEU A 80 15.84 3.64 11.29
C LEU A 80 17.36 3.91 11.15
N ALA A 81 18.16 3.39 12.07
CA ALA A 81 19.62 3.51 12.02
C ALA A 81 20.27 2.56 11.00
N ARG A 82 19.55 1.56 10.48
CA ARG A 82 20.12 0.48 9.65
C ARG A 82 20.78 0.93 8.35
N PRO A 83 20.23 1.88 7.57
CA PRO A 83 20.86 2.32 6.32
C PRO A 83 22.22 2.97 6.52
N GLY A 84 22.44 3.60 7.68
CA GLY A 84 23.65 4.37 7.96
C GLY A 84 23.71 5.68 7.16
N THR A 85 24.91 6.24 7.05
CA THR A 85 25.14 7.53 6.35
C THR A 85 26.18 7.42 5.24
N ASN A 86 26.67 6.22 4.95
CA ASN A 86 27.78 6.00 4.01
C ASN A 86 27.26 5.86 2.58
N GLY A 87 27.34 6.96 1.83
CA GLY A 87 27.05 7.01 0.41
C GLY A 87 25.59 7.38 0.06
N PRO A 88 25.35 7.71 -1.22
CA PRO A 88 24.09 8.30 -1.67
C PRO A 88 22.86 7.40 -1.43
N ALA A 89 23.03 6.09 -1.56
CA ALA A 89 21.93 5.15 -1.35
C ALA A 89 21.51 5.10 0.14
N ALA A 90 22.48 5.09 1.05
CA ALA A 90 22.22 5.09 2.48
C ALA A 90 21.48 6.37 2.92
N LEU A 91 21.93 7.54 2.46
CA LEU A 91 21.25 8.81 2.74
C LEU A 91 19.80 8.83 2.23
N ARG A 92 19.58 8.28 1.02
CA ARG A 92 18.24 8.14 0.46
C ARG A 92 17.36 7.23 1.32
N ASP A 93 17.88 6.05 1.67
CA ASP A 93 17.12 5.02 2.37
C ASP A 93 16.81 5.45 3.80
N THR A 94 17.73 6.16 4.47
CA THR A 94 17.48 6.83 5.76
C THR A 94 16.36 7.87 5.63
N ALA A 95 16.40 8.73 4.61
CA ALA A 95 15.36 9.73 4.40
C ALA A 95 13.99 9.10 4.10
N ILE A 96 13.95 8.00 3.36
CA ILE A 96 12.73 7.25 3.10
C ILE A 96 12.14 6.69 4.39
N LEU A 97 12.92 5.99 5.20
CA LEU A 97 12.48 5.37 6.45
C LEU A 97 12.02 6.42 7.47
N GLU A 98 12.81 7.45 7.68
CA GLU A 98 12.49 8.56 8.58
C GLU A 98 11.19 9.26 8.18
N LEU A 99 11.01 9.53 6.88
CA LEU A 99 9.81 10.19 6.38
C LEU A 99 8.57 9.28 6.51
N MET A 100 8.69 8.00 6.19
CA MET A 100 7.61 7.04 6.37
C MET A 100 7.19 6.90 7.83
N TYR A 101 8.15 6.81 8.73
CA TYR A 101 7.89 6.69 10.15
C TYR A 101 7.23 7.94 10.73
N ALA A 102 7.76 9.12 10.43
CA ALA A 102 7.26 10.38 10.96
C ALA A 102 5.86 10.75 10.43
N THR A 103 5.54 10.38 9.18
CA THR A 103 4.34 10.90 8.50
C THR A 103 3.26 9.85 8.26
N GLY A 104 3.58 8.56 8.36
CA GLY A 104 2.68 7.47 8.05
C GLY A 104 2.18 7.47 6.60
N VAL A 105 2.94 8.04 5.66
CA VAL A 105 2.60 8.04 4.24
C VAL A 105 2.61 6.62 3.68
N ARG A 106 1.69 6.33 2.79
CA ARG A 106 1.65 5.04 2.11
C ARG A 106 2.80 4.94 1.10
N VAL A 107 3.26 3.71 0.84
CA VAL A 107 4.32 3.46 -0.16
C VAL A 107 4.01 4.13 -1.51
N THR A 108 2.78 4.04 -1.99
CA THR A 108 2.38 4.69 -3.25
C THR A 108 2.43 6.21 -3.20
N GLU A 109 2.10 6.80 -2.06
CA GLU A 109 2.20 8.24 -1.84
C GLU A 109 3.67 8.68 -1.81
N LEU A 110 4.52 7.93 -1.09
CA LEU A 110 5.94 8.20 -0.97
C LEU A 110 6.67 8.20 -2.33
N ILE A 111 6.46 7.18 -3.17
CA ILE A 111 7.14 7.07 -4.47
C ILE A 111 6.68 8.12 -5.48
N LEU A 112 5.52 8.74 -5.27
CA LEU A 112 4.96 9.80 -6.09
C LEU A 112 5.25 11.20 -5.55
N LEU A 113 5.91 11.31 -4.37
CA LEU A 113 6.27 12.61 -3.82
C LEU A 113 7.19 13.38 -4.76
N ARG A 114 6.92 14.67 -4.84
CA ARG A 114 7.72 15.64 -5.59
C ARG A 114 8.44 16.60 -4.65
N LEU A 115 9.48 17.23 -5.13
CA LEU A 115 10.20 18.25 -4.34
C LEU A 115 9.29 19.35 -3.82
N GLY A 116 8.32 19.79 -4.63
CA GLY A 116 7.35 20.82 -4.26
C GLY A 116 6.30 20.38 -3.24
N ASN A 117 6.22 19.09 -2.92
CA ASN A 117 5.31 18.61 -1.88
C ASN A 117 5.83 18.86 -0.47
N ILE A 118 7.13 19.13 -0.30
CA ILE A 118 7.71 19.45 1.00
C ILE A 118 7.84 20.97 1.14
N GLN A 119 7.22 21.50 2.18
CA GLN A 119 7.36 22.91 2.55
C GLN A 119 8.51 23.06 3.53
N TRP A 120 9.70 23.27 2.97
CA TRP A 120 10.98 23.29 3.71
C TRP A 120 11.07 24.34 4.81
N GLN A 121 10.35 25.45 4.67
CA GLN A 121 10.40 26.57 5.64
C GLN A 121 9.53 26.29 6.86
N ILE A 122 8.45 25.54 6.69
CA ILE A 122 7.42 25.33 7.72
C ILE A 122 7.47 23.91 8.28
N GLY A 123 8.06 22.95 7.55
CA GLY A 123 8.20 21.57 8.00
C GLY A 123 6.95 20.73 7.85
N TYR A 124 6.22 20.86 6.76
CA TYR A 124 5.10 19.97 6.44
C TYR A 124 5.20 19.38 5.03
N LEU A 125 4.48 18.32 4.84
CA LEU A 125 4.37 17.56 3.59
C LEU A 125 2.92 17.58 3.11
N THR A 126 2.71 17.90 1.82
CA THR A 126 1.42 17.73 1.16
C THR A 126 1.37 16.40 0.45
N VAL A 127 0.38 15.58 0.79
CA VAL A 127 0.21 14.23 0.24
C VAL A 127 -1.13 14.09 -0.45
N MET A 128 -1.12 13.55 -1.66
CA MET A 128 -2.33 13.21 -2.41
C MET A 128 -2.88 11.87 -1.95
N GLY A 129 -4.06 11.89 -1.32
CA GLY A 129 -4.76 10.70 -0.84
C GLY A 129 -5.73 10.08 -1.85
N LYS A 130 -6.49 9.08 -1.40
CA LYS A 130 -7.54 8.43 -2.20
C LYS A 130 -8.62 9.44 -2.61
N GLY A 131 -8.99 9.46 -3.91
CA GLY A 131 -9.99 10.37 -4.45
C GLY A 131 -9.47 11.79 -4.68
N SER A 132 -8.17 11.96 -4.94
CA SER A 132 -7.51 13.25 -5.21
C SER A 132 -7.68 14.27 -4.07
N LYS A 133 -7.86 13.80 -2.84
CA LYS A 133 -7.91 14.67 -1.66
C LYS A 133 -6.49 14.89 -1.13
N GLU A 134 -6.08 16.13 -1.05
CA GLU A 134 -4.83 16.51 -0.41
C GLU A 134 -4.97 16.49 1.12
N ARG A 135 -3.90 16.07 1.78
CA ARG A 135 -3.73 16.23 3.21
C ARG A 135 -2.36 16.79 3.53
N ILE A 136 -2.32 17.63 4.53
CA ILE A 136 -1.08 18.20 5.09
C ILE A 136 -0.67 17.31 6.26
N VAL A 137 0.60 16.92 6.28
CA VAL A 137 1.18 16.09 7.33
C VAL A 137 2.41 16.80 7.87
N PRO A 138 2.50 17.07 9.17
CA PRO A 138 3.71 17.63 9.75
C PRO A 138 4.86 16.64 9.63
N VAL A 139 6.04 17.16 9.31
CA VAL A 139 7.29 16.39 9.23
C VAL A 139 8.10 16.66 10.49
N GLY A 140 8.36 15.62 11.27
CA GLY A 140 9.22 15.72 12.42
C GLY A 140 10.66 16.13 12.06
N ARG A 141 11.37 16.70 13.01
CA ARG A 141 12.71 17.27 12.79
C ARG A 141 13.69 16.26 12.18
N SER A 142 13.76 15.04 12.72
CA SER A 142 14.65 13.98 12.22
C SER A 142 14.38 13.65 10.74
N ALA A 143 13.12 13.43 10.38
CA ALA A 143 12.73 13.13 9.01
C ALA A 143 12.98 14.32 8.07
N TYR A 144 12.78 15.54 8.55
CA TYR A 144 13.09 16.76 7.78
C TYR A 144 14.59 16.86 7.48
N GLU A 145 15.44 16.70 8.49
CA GLU A 145 16.89 16.77 8.36
C GLU A 145 17.41 15.65 7.43
N ALA A 146 16.95 14.42 7.60
CA ALA A 146 17.31 13.30 6.74
C ALA A 146 16.90 13.54 5.27
N ALA A 147 15.67 14.02 5.04
CA ALA A 147 15.18 14.33 3.69
C ALA A 147 15.99 15.48 3.06
N ARG A 148 16.37 16.47 3.83
CA ARG A 148 17.18 17.61 3.35
C ARG A 148 18.58 17.17 2.96
N VAL A 149 19.28 16.42 3.81
CA VAL A 149 20.60 15.86 3.51
C VAL A 149 20.54 15.01 2.22
N TYR A 150 19.51 14.18 2.08
CA TYR A 150 19.33 13.41 0.85
C TYR A 150 19.18 14.32 -0.38
N VAL A 151 18.33 15.35 -0.32
CA VAL A 151 18.06 16.25 -1.45
C VAL A 151 19.29 17.03 -1.84
N ASP A 152 20.05 17.53 -0.87
CA ASP A 152 21.19 18.40 -1.11
C ASP A 152 22.44 17.60 -1.53
N GLU A 153 22.72 16.45 -0.93
CA GLU A 153 23.97 15.73 -1.10
C GLU A 153 23.87 14.49 -2.00
N ALA A 154 22.81 13.69 -1.87
CA ALA A 154 22.73 12.40 -2.55
C ALA A 154 21.91 12.44 -3.86
N ARG A 155 20.81 13.15 -3.86
CA ARG A 155 19.88 13.19 -5.00
C ARG A 155 20.53 13.71 -6.30
N PRO A 156 21.39 14.73 -6.31
CA PRO A 156 22.08 15.18 -7.51
C PRO A 156 22.93 14.09 -8.16
N LEU A 157 23.52 13.20 -7.36
CA LEU A 157 24.35 12.09 -7.83
C LEU A 157 23.53 11.03 -8.59
N PHE A 158 22.26 10.85 -8.23
CA PHE A 158 21.37 9.96 -8.98
C PHE A 158 20.86 10.58 -10.28
N LEU A 159 20.72 11.91 -10.33
CA LEU A 159 20.26 12.61 -11.54
C LEU A 159 21.27 12.59 -12.68
N LYS A 160 22.57 12.55 -12.37
CA LYS A 160 23.65 12.54 -13.38
C LYS A 160 23.49 13.62 -14.47
N GLY A 161 23.04 14.81 -14.08
CA GLY A 161 22.76 15.92 -14.97
C GLY A 161 21.36 15.96 -15.61
N ALA A 162 20.54 14.93 -15.42
CA ALA A 162 19.14 14.97 -15.82
C ALA A 162 18.29 15.81 -14.84
N SER A 163 17.07 16.18 -15.22
CA SER A 163 16.11 16.84 -14.36
C SER A 163 14.97 15.89 -13.97
N SER A 164 14.49 16.01 -12.73
CA SER A 164 13.30 15.31 -12.24
C SER A 164 12.73 16.09 -11.07
N ASP A 165 11.42 16.17 -10.95
CA ASP A 165 10.73 16.73 -9.80
C ASP A 165 10.39 15.68 -8.72
N ILE A 166 10.53 14.39 -9.03
CA ILE A 166 10.33 13.29 -8.09
C ILE A 166 11.32 13.39 -6.94
N LEU A 167 10.84 13.27 -5.71
CA LEU A 167 11.66 13.38 -4.52
C LEU A 167 12.68 12.24 -4.44
N PHE A 168 12.20 10.99 -4.35
CA PHE A 168 13.05 9.83 -4.19
C PHE A 168 13.36 9.13 -5.51
N LEU A 169 14.65 9.01 -5.79
CA LEU A 169 15.15 8.45 -7.05
C LEU A 169 15.88 7.12 -6.83
N THR A 170 15.70 6.22 -7.78
CA THR A 170 16.52 5.01 -7.89
C THR A 170 17.96 5.39 -8.29
N ARG A 171 18.89 4.43 -8.21
CA ARG A 171 20.29 4.60 -8.66
C ARG A 171 20.42 5.00 -10.15
N TRP A 172 19.36 4.88 -10.92
CA TRP A 172 19.29 5.27 -12.33
C TRP A 172 18.60 6.63 -12.57
N GLY A 173 18.32 7.40 -11.52
CA GLY A 173 17.65 8.69 -11.62
C GLY A 173 16.16 8.63 -11.96
N LYS A 174 15.54 7.47 -11.80
CA LYS A 174 14.10 7.26 -12.09
C LYS A 174 13.29 7.13 -10.80
N ALA A 175 11.98 7.39 -10.87
CA ALA A 175 11.07 7.12 -9.78
C ALA A 175 11.09 5.62 -9.38
N PHE A 176 10.84 5.35 -8.11
CA PHE A 176 10.63 3.98 -7.63
C PHE A 176 9.33 3.41 -8.15
N THR A 177 9.33 2.11 -8.44
CA THR A 177 8.10 1.32 -8.47
C THR A 177 7.79 0.82 -7.06
N ARG A 178 6.54 0.50 -6.80
CA ARG A 178 6.12 -0.07 -5.51
C ARG A 178 6.91 -1.35 -5.15
N GLN A 179 7.17 -2.20 -6.13
CA GLN A 179 7.98 -3.41 -5.95
C GLN A 179 9.47 -3.11 -5.77
N GLY A 180 9.98 -2.07 -6.44
CA GLY A 180 11.38 -1.66 -6.34
C GLY A 180 11.75 -1.06 -4.98
N LEU A 181 10.77 -0.51 -4.25
CA LEU A 181 11.00 -0.01 -2.89
C LEU A 181 11.09 -1.15 -1.85
N TRP A 182 10.44 -2.29 -2.11
CA TRP A 182 10.45 -3.47 -1.23
C TRP A 182 11.70 -4.36 -1.38
N LYS A 183 12.52 -4.15 -2.38
CA LYS A 183 13.78 -4.88 -2.63
C LYS A 183 14.98 -4.19 -2.02
#